data_055fd03107b25c946309af92e3235cfc
#
_entry.id   055fd03107b25c946309af92e3235cfc
#
_cell.length_a   1.000
_cell.length_b   1.000
_cell.length_c   1.000
_cell.angle_alpha   90.00
_cell.angle_beta   90.00
_cell.angle_gamma   90.00
#
_symmetry.space_group_name_H-M   'P 1'
#
loop_
_entity.id
_entity.type
_entity.pdbx_description
1 polymer ?
#
loop_
_entity_poly.entity_id
_entity_poly.type
_entity_poly.pdbx_seq_one_letter_code
_entity_poly.pdbx_strand_id
1 'polypeptide(L)'
;MKNFVQPSNTITLTAPYAVASGDGLLVGSIFGVAAGAAALGESVETALVGVFDLTKAGSQAWTVGAKVYWDDTNKRTTTVSTDNTAIGVAIEAVASGASDTIGRVRLNASF
;
A
#
# COMPACT_ATOMS: atom_id res chain seq x y z
N MET A 1 2.39 9.94 28.14
CA MET A 1 3.34 8.97 27.64
C MET A 1 4.62 9.66 27.23
N LYS A 2 5.72 9.39 27.89
CA LYS A 2 6.95 10.19 27.74
C LYS A 2 7.72 9.93 26.46
N ASN A 3 7.61 8.74 25.92
CA ASN A 3 8.34 8.36 24.71
C ASN A 3 7.47 8.30 23.45
N PHE A 4 6.30 8.92 23.53
CA PHE A 4 5.41 9.03 22.38
C PHE A 4 5.91 10.15 21.47
N VAL A 5 6.25 9.82 20.24
CA VAL A 5 6.82 10.77 19.28
C VAL A 5 5.74 11.25 18.31
N GLN A 6 4.97 10.33 17.76
CA GLN A 6 3.89 10.65 16.82
C GLN A 6 2.95 9.45 16.72
N PRO A 7 1.71 9.65 16.26
CA PRO A 7 0.83 8.52 16.00
C PRO A 7 1.43 7.57 14.98
N SER A 8 1.37 6.27 15.24
CA SER A 8 1.96 5.26 14.35
C SER A 8 1.13 5.01 13.09
N ASN A 9 -0.04 5.64 12.94
CA ASN A 9 -0.88 5.48 11.77
C ASN A 9 -0.48 6.39 10.60
N THR A 10 0.35 7.40 10.86
CA THR A 10 0.87 8.31 9.83
C THR A 10 2.28 8.72 10.21
N ILE A 11 3.22 8.57 9.30
CA ILE A 11 4.60 9.03 9.52
C ILE A 11 5.11 9.75 8.27
N THR A 12 6.17 10.54 8.46
CA THR A 12 6.84 11.22 7.35
C THR A 12 7.97 10.32 6.85
N LEU A 13 7.93 9.98 5.58
CA LEU A 13 8.97 9.19 4.92
C LEU A 13 9.58 9.97 3.77
N THR A 14 10.79 9.55 3.36
CA THR A 14 11.41 10.06 2.14
C THR A 14 10.87 9.24 0.98
N ALA A 15 10.32 9.90 -0.03
CA ALA A 15 9.74 9.20 -1.18
C ALA A 15 10.82 8.44 -1.94
N PRO A 16 10.67 7.11 -2.10
CA PRO A 16 11.66 6.29 -2.81
C PRO A 16 11.54 6.41 -4.33
N TYR A 17 10.47 7.02 -4.79
CA TYR A 17 10.18 7.36 -6.19
C TYR A 17 9.09 8.42 -6.19
N ALA A 18 8.83 9.01 -7.35
CA ALA A 18 7.78 10.02 -7.45
C ALA A 18 6.43 9.38 -7.16
N VAL A 19 5.64 10.00 -6.27
CA VAL A 19 4.32 9.51 -5.88
C VAL A 19 3.30 10.65 -6.00
N ALA A 20 2.06 10.26 -6.28
CA ALA A 20 0.91 11.14 -6.19
C ALA A 20 0.10 10.77 -4.94
N SER A 21 -0.81 11.64 -4.53
CA SER A 21 -1.71 11.35 -3.43
C SER A 21 -2.48 10.06 -3.71
N GLY A 22 -2.47 9.14 -2.77
CA GLY A 22 -3.14 7.85 -2.92
C GLY A 22 -2.26 6.73 -3.46
N ASP A 23 -1.03 7.03 -3.88
CA ASP A 23 -0.11 6.00 -4.35
C ASP A 23 0.49 5.22 -3.19
N GLY A 24 0.72 3.92 -3.40
CA GLY A 24 1.47 3.11 -2.46
C GLY A 24 2.96 3.38 -2.56
N LEU A 25 3.65 3.29 -1.43
CA LEU A 25 5.11 3.36 -1.41
C LEU A 25 5.67 2.40 -0.38
N LEU A 26 6.86 1.88 -0.69
CA LEU A 26 7.55 0.93 0.16
C LEU A 26 8.96 1.45 0.46
N VAL A 27 9.26 1.63 1.74
CA VAL A 27 10.59 2.06 2.20
C VAL A 27 11.09 0.97 3.16
N GLY A 28 12.04 0.16 2.69
CA GLY A 28 12.46 -1.01 3.46
C GLY A 28 11.29 -1.96 3.64
N SER A 29 10.91 -2.22 4.88
CA SER A 29 9.73 -3.05 5.22
C SER A 29 8.50 -2.21 5.52
N ILE A 30 8.57 -0.89 5.40
CA ILE A 30 7.45 0.00 5.71
C ILE A 30 6.67 0.29 4.44
N PHE A 31 5.42 -0.14 4.42
CA PHE A 31 4.50 0.20 3.34
C PHE A 31 3.46 1.17 3.82
N GLY A 32 3.10 2.12 2.99
CA GLY A 32 2.02 3.04 3.28
C GLY A 32 1.47 3.68 2.02
N VAL A 33 0.53 4.59 2.22
CA VAL A 33 -0.14 5.31 1.13
C VAL A 33 0.17 6.78 1.27
N ALA A 34 0.65 7.39 0.19
CA ALA A 34 1.02 8.81 0.19
C ALA A 34 -0.21 9.69 0.40
N ALA A 35 -0.12 10.61 1.35
CA ALA A 35 -1.19 11.58 1.61
C ALA A 35 -1.10 12.80 0.68
N GLY A 36 -0.02 12.93 -0.06
CA GLY A 36 0.18 14.02 -1.02
C GLY A 36 1.22 13.65 -2.04
N ALA A 37 1.40 14.49 -3.05
CA ALA A 37 2.40 14.27 -4.09
C ALA A 37 3.79 14.61 -3.57
N ALA A 38 4.80 13.83 -3.99
CA ALA A 38 6.20 14.09 -3.70
C ALA A 38 7.07 13.57 -4.82
N ALA A 39 8.15 14.29 -5.13
CA ALA A 39 9.15 13.78 -6.06
C ALA A 39 10.10 12.84 -5.33
N LEU A 40 10.87 12.07 -6.08
CA LEU A 40 11.92 11.22 -5.52
C LEU A 40 12.82 12.04 -4.59
N GLY A 41 12.99 11.54 -3.37
CA GLY A 41 13.85 12.18 -2.37
C GLY A 41 13.17 13.23 -1.52
N GLU A 42 11.95 13.63 -1.84
CA GLU A 42 11.19 14.58 -1.03
C GLU A 42 10.45 13.88 0.12
N SER A 43 10.17 14.65 1.17
CA SER A 43 9.37 14.14 2.30
C SER A 43 7.92 13.98 1.91
N VAL A 44 7.30 12.91 2.36
CA VAL A 44 5.88 12.66 2.11
C VAL A 44 5.22 12.09 3.36
N GLU A 45 4.08 12.66 3.73
CA GLU A 45 3.25 12.10 4.78
C GLU A 45 2.64 10.80 4.28
N THR A 46 2.79 9.73 5.06
CA THR A 46 2.44 8.38 4.63
C THR A 46 1.51 7.75 5.65
N ALA A 47 0.33 7.35 5.19
CA ALA A 47 -0.64 6.64 6.03
C ALA A 47 -0.27 5.16 6.09
N LEU A 48 -0.13 4.63 7.29
CA LEU A 48 0.30 3.24 7.52
C LEU A 48 -0.88 2.31 7.81
N VAL A 49 -2.01 2.86 8.20
CA VAL A 49 -3.23 2.10 8.51
C VAL A 49 -4.42 2.76 7.83
N GLY A 50 -5.47 2.00 7.63
CA GLY A 50 -6.70 2.49 7.04
C GLY A 50 -7.13 1.62 5.87
N VAL A 51 -8.17 2.05 5.19
CA VAL A 51 -8.73 1.36 4.04
C VAL A 51 -8.53 2.24 2.81
N PHE A 52 -7.91 1.68 1.78
CA PHE A 52 -7.54 2.44 0.57
C PHE A 52 -7.84 1.64 -0.68
N ASP A 53 -8.23 2.35 -1.74
CA ASP A 53 -8.30 1.77 -3.07
C ASP A 53 -6.93 1.94 -3.72
N LEU A 54 -6.30 0.82 -4.06
CA LEU A 54 -4.95 0.80 -4.60
C LEU A 54 -4.91 0.11 -5.96
N THR A 55 -3.91 0.46 -6.75
CA THR A 55 -3.67 -0.23 -8.02
C THR A 55 -3.44 -1.71 -7.77
N LYS A 56 -4.12 -2.55 -8.54
CA LYS A 56 -4.12 -4.01 -8.39
C LYS A 56 -3.65 -4.64 -9.69
N ALA A 57 -2.99 -5.79 -9.59
CA ALA A 57 -2.68 -6.62 -10.76
C ALA A 57 -3.97 -7.02 -11.45
N GLY A 58 -4.06 -6.79 -12.76
CA GLY A 58 -5.20 -7.23 -13.55
C GLY A 58 -5.25 -8.75 -13.68
N SER A 59 -6.39 -9.28 -14.12
CA SER A 59 -6.60 -10.72 -14.33
C SER A 59 -6.39 -11.55 -13.07
N GLN A 60 -6.66 -10.96 -11.91
CA GLN A 60 -6.47 -11.61 -10.61
C GLN A 60 -7.71 -11.38 -9.76
N ALA A 61 -8.44 -12.45 -9.43
CA ALA A 61 -9.61 -12.37 -8.58
C ALA A 61 -9.20 -12.21 -7.12
N TRP A 62 -9.90 -11.34 -6.40
CA TRP A 62 -9.72 -11.18 -4.97
C TRP A 62 -10.99 -11.60 -4.25
N THR A 63 -10.82 -12.21 -3.08
CA THR A 63 -11.92 -12.50 -2.16
C THR A 63 -11.73 -11.71 -0.88
N VAL A 64 -12.82 -11.45 -0.16
CA VAL A 64 -12.75 -10.74 1.11
C VAL A 64 -11.87 -11.52 2.09
N GLY A 65 -10.91 -10.83 2.71
CA GLY A 65 -9.96 -11.44 3.64
C GLY A 65 -8.70 -12.02 3.00
N ALA A 66 -8.58 -11.99 1.67
CA ALA A 66 -7.37 -12.45 1.00
C ALA A 66 -6.18 -11.59 1.40
N LYS A 67 -5.04 -12.22 1.65
CA LYS A 67 -3.81 -11.49 1.94
C LYS A 67 -3.36 -10.73 0.71
N VAL A 68 -2.97 -9.48 0.91
CA VAL A 68 -2.53 -8.60 -0.17
C VAL A 68 -1.07 -8.25 0.04
N TYR A 69 -0.31 -8.28 -1.04
CA TYR A 69 1.11 -8.00 -1.06
C TYR A 69 1.38 -6.83 -2.01
N TRP A 70 2.48 -6.15 -1.79
CA TRP A 70 2.94 -5.06 -2.65
C TRP A 70 4.03 -5.58 -3.58
N ASP A 71 3.79 -5.42 -4.88
CA ASP A 71 4.78 -5.69 -5.94
C ASP A 71 5.49 -4.37 -6.25
N ASP A 72 6.67 -4.18 -5.66
CA ASP A 72 7.41 -2.93 -5.81
C ASP A 72 8.05 -2.78 -7.18
N THR A 73 8.17 -3.85 -7.94
CA THR A 73 8.67 -3.80 -9.31
C THR A 73 7.66 -3.14 -10.24
N ASN A 74 6.39 -3.52 -10.11
CA ASN A 74 5.31 -3.01 -10.95
C ASN A 74 4.47 -1.95 -10.25
N LYS A 75 4.77 -1.64 -8.98
CA LYS A 75 4.07 -0.62 -8.18
C LYS A 75 2.57 -0.88 -8.12
N ARG A 76 2.21 -2.11 -7.73
CA ARG A 76 0.80 -2.52 -7.64
C ARG A 76 0.61 -3.58 -6.56
N THR A 77 -0.64 -3.77 -6.14
CA THR A 77 -0.99 -4.81 -5.18
C THR A 77 -1.28 -6.13 -5.90
N THR A 78 -1.05 -7.22 -5.19
CA THR A 78 -1.24 -8.58 -5.74
C THR A 78 -1.51 -9.55 -4.59
N THR A 79 -2.07 -10.72 -4.91
CA THR A 79 -2.20 -11.82 -3.93
C THR A 79 -1.04 -12.80 -4.02
N VAL A 80 -0.08 -12.57 -4.91
CA VAL A 80 1.12 -13.39 -5.04
C VAL A 80 2.13 -12.99 -3.99
N SER A 81 2.60 -13.94 -3.17
CA SER A 81 3.54 -13.66 -2.08
C SER A 81 5.00 -13.63 -2.52
N THR A 82 5.35 -14.34 -3.60
CA THR A 82 6.74 -14.50 -4.04
C THR A 82 7.35 -13.15 -4.40
N ASP A 83 8.47 -12.82 -3.77
CA ASP A 83 9.24 -11.58 -3.96
C ASP A 83 8.44 -10.30 -3.66
N ASN A 84 7.36 -10.41 -2.91
CA ASN A 84 6.49 -9.28 -2.57
C ASN A 84 6.36 -9.13 -1.05
N THR A 85 5.93 -7.96 -0.62
CA THR A 85 5.82 -7.62 0.81
C THR A 85 4.34 -7.62 1.23
N ALA A 86 4.02 -8.35 2.29
CA ALA A 86 2.67 -8.37 2.84
C ALA A 86 2.30 -6.99 3.37
N ILE A 87 1.12 -6.46 2.98
CA ILE A 87 0.69 -5.11 3.36
C ILE A 87 -0.68 -5.06 4.03
N GLY A 88 -1.51 -6.07 3.84
CA GLY A 88 -2.85 -6.06 4.42
C GLY A 88 -3.74 -7.13 3.85
N VAL A 89 -5.04 -6.86 3.89
CA VAL A 89 -6.04 -7.81 3.39
C VAL A 89 -7.06 -7.09 2.52
N ALA A 90 -7.63 -7.81 1.57
CA ALA A 90 -8.71 -7.32 0.74
C ALA A 90 -10.01 -7.27 1.54
N ILE A 91 -10.77 -6.18 1.41
CA ILE A 91 -12.06 -6.06 2.08
C ILE A 91 -13.24 -6.08 1.11
N GLU A 92 -12.96 -6.15 -0.18
CA GLU A 92 -13.98 -6.34 -1.22
C GLU A 92 -13.52 -7.39 -2.21
N ALA A 93 -14.46 -8.14 -2.73
CA ALA A 93 -14.20 -9.05 -3.82
C ALA A 93 -13.94 -8.26 -5.11
N VAL A 94 -12.98 -8.72 -5.91
CA VAL A 94 -12.67 -8.13 -7.22
C VAL A 94 -12.66 -9.26 -8.24
N ALA A 95 -13.29 -9.03 -9.38
CA ALA A 95 -13.31 -10.01 -10.46
C ALA A 95 -11.93 -10.13 -11.13
N SER A 96 -11.71 -11.20 -11.88
CA SER A 96 -10.43 -11.51 -12.53
C SER A 96 -10.28 -10.90 -13.91
N GLY A 97 -11.02 -9.85 -14.22
CA GLY A 97 -10.90 -9.19 -15.52
C GLY A 97 -9.58 -8.46 -15.69
N ALA A 98 -9.09 -8.35 -16.93
CA ALA A 98 -7.84 -7.68 -17.23
C ALA A 98 -7.91 -6.17 -16.90
N SER A 99 -9.09 -5.59 -16.93
CA SER A 99 -9.31 -4.18 -16.60
C SER A 99 -9.69 -3.95 -15.14
N ASP A 100 -9.82 -5.02 -14.33
CA ASP A 100 -10.11 -4.90 -12.90
C ASP A 100 -8.80 -4.66 -12.17
N THR A 101 -8.34 -3.40 -12.16
CA THR A 101 -7.01 -3.00 -11.72
C THR A 101 -7.04 -2.15 -10.44
N ILE A 102 -8.15 -2.11 -9.74
CA ILE A 102 -8.28 -1.43 -8.44
C ILE A 102 -8.80 -2.43 -7.42
N GLY A 103 -8.14 -2.45 -6.26
CA GLY A 103 -8.58 -3.29 -5.15
C GLY A 103 -8.63 -2.49 -3.86
N ARG A 104 -9.60 -2.78 -3.02
CA ARG A 104 -9.76 -2.12 -1.72
C ARG A 104 -9.05 -2.93 -0.66
N VAL A 105 -8.09 -2.31 0.01
CA VAL A 105 -7.18 -2.96 0.94
C VAL A 105 -7.25 -2.29 2.30
N ARG A 106 -7.34 -3.10 3.34
CA ARG A 106 -7.12 -2.63 4.70
C ARG A 106 -5.64 -2.86 5.04
N LEU A 107 -4.92 -1.77 5.28
CA LEU A 107 -3.51 -1.87 5.62
C LEU A 107 -3.33 -2.39 7.04
N ASN A 108 -2.28 -3.19 7.21
CA ASN A 108 -1.90 -3.74 8.49
C ASN A 108 -0.49 -3.22 8.83
N ALA A 109 -0.42 -2.26 9.74
CA ALA A 109 0.84 -1.61 10.12
C ALA A 109 1.63 -2.47 11.10
N SER A 110 1.96 -3.69 10.72
CA SER A 110 2.64 -4.63 11.60
C SER A 110 4.17 -4.51 11.56
N PHE A 111 4.70 -3.52 10.87
CA PHE A 111 6.15 -3.30 10.76
C PHE A 111 6.55 -1.95 11.33
#